data_e74b75f0e74fa085c9cecc8da30e29a4
#
_entry.id   e74b75f0e74fa085c9cecc8da30e29a4
#
_cell.length_a   1.000
_cell.length_b   1.000
_cell.length_c   1.000
_cell.angle_alpha   90.00
_cell.angle_beta   90.00
_cell.angle_gamma   90.00
#
_symmetry.space_group_name_H-M   'P 1'
#
loop_
_entity.id
_entity.type
_entity.pdbx_description
1 polymer ?
#
loop_
_entity_poly.entity_id
_entity_poly.type
_entity_poly.pdbx_seq_one_letter_code
_entity_poly.pdbx_strand_id
1 'polypeptide(L)'
;MHAWNDGYVTDILYTHGYYGELNPLYAQLMILSAGFAAPEEKKCHCELGFGQGLSLNIHAAATGDTWYGNDFNPAQVSYAQKLAKISGADVHLYDDSFEDFLARRDLPQFDTINLHGIWSWINNENKHFIVHFIRDRLKPGGLVYVSYNTTPGWTGFLAVRNLMNLHANTASPKGASIDHRVKSALQFAADLFDTNPHYMRLHPNEKAKLSKLKSSASSYLAHEYFNQSWTPIFFSDLHNMLSAAKLDFACSATASEHIDEVNLTAQQKEFLATIENPVVREESRDL
;
A
#
# COMPACT_ATOMS: atom_id res chain seq x y z
N MET A 1 -24.54 -10.64 -6.13
CA MET A 1 -24.38 -9.90 -4.89
C MET A 1 -22.88 -9.70 -4.71
N HIS A 2 -22.37 -8.49 -4.84
CA HIS A 2 -21.00 -8.18 -4.43
C HIS A 2 -20.91 -8.43 -2.92
N ALA A 3 -19.89 -9.17 -2.48
CA ALA A 3 -19.63 -9.32 -1.07
C ALA A 3 -19.24 -7.93 -0.52
N TRP A 4 -19.75 -7.54 0.66
CA TRP A 4 -19.50 -6.23 1.27
C TRP A 4 -18.00 -5.91 1.45
N ASN A 5 -17.15 -6.92 1.41
CA ASN A 5 -15.70 -6.84 1.56
C ASN A 5 -14.93 -6.81 0.24
N ASP A 6 -15.59 -6.75 -0.93
CA ASP A 6 -14.97 -6.71 -2.27
C ASP A 6 -13.86 -7.75 -2.49
N GLY A 7 -13.94 -8.90 -1.81
CA GLY A 7 -12.93 -9.96 -1.86
C GLY A 7 -11.70 -9.72 -0.97
N TYR A 8 -11.74 -8.70 -0.11
CA TYR A 8 -10.73 -8.49 0.93
C TYR A 8 -10.92 -9.48 2.09
N VAL A 9 -9.83 -9.96 2.68
CA VAL A 9 -9.87 -10.88 3.82
C VAL A 9 -10.30 -10.12 5.07
N THR A 10 -11.49 -10.47 5.63
CA THR A 10 -12.04 -9.83 6.84
C THR A 10 -12.17 -10.80 8.02
N ASP A 11 -11.93 -12.10 7.78
CA ASP A 11 -12.08 -13.16 8.80
C ASP A 11 -10.99 -13.16 9.87
N ILE A 12 -9.93 -12.40 9.65
CA ILE A 12 -8.79 -12.27 10.57
C ILE A 12 -8.38 -10.80 10.62
N LEU A 13 -8.09 -10.30 11.83
CA LEU A 13 -7.65 -8.92 12.01
C LEU A 13 -6.29 -8.68 11.34
N TYR A 14 -6.15 -7.51 10.71
CA TYR A 14 -4.87 -7.07 10.17
C TYR A 14 -3.86 -6.80 11.28
N THR A 15 -2.57 -6.82 10.93
CA THR A 15 -1.49 -6.56 11.89
C THR A 15 -1.49 -5.10 12.34
N HIS A 16 -1.08 -4.86 13.60
CA HIS A 16 -0.81 -3.51 14.07
C HIS A 16 0.55 -3.05 13.53
N GLY A 17 0.57 -1.92 12.85
CA GLY A 17 1.78 -1.35 12.28
C GLY A 17 1.87 0.16 12.53
N TYR A 18 3.08 0.65 12.80
CA TYR A 18 3.41 2.07 12.77
C TYR A 18 4.24 2.34 11.52
N TYR A 19 3.81 3.32 10.74
CA TYR A 19 4.39 3.67 9.46
C TYR A 19 4.89 5.12 9.52
N GLY A 20 6.21 5.27 9.64
CA GLY A 20 6.88 6.57 9.74
C GLY A 20 6.74 7.42 8.48
N GLU A 21 6.57 6.76 7.33
CA GLU A 21 6.41 7.38 6.01
C GLU A 21 5.14 8.23 5.90
N LEU A 22 4.14 7.96 6.75
CA LEU A 22 2.90 8.74 6.81
C LEU A 22 3.05 10.03 7.62
N ASN A 23 4.20 10.25 8.26
CA ASN A 23 4.44 11.47 9.03
C ASN A 23 4.57 12.67 8.10
N PRO A 24 3.78 13.75 8.30
CA PRO A 24 3.84 14.95 7.44
C PRO A 24 5.22 15.62 7.41
N LEU A 25 5.96 15.61 8.51
CA LEU A 25 7.32 16.16 8.56
C LEU A 25 8.31 15.31 7.77
N TYR A 26 8.11 13.98 7.77
CA TYR A 26 8.92 13.09 6.95
C TYR A 26 8.64 13.34 5.46
N ALA A 27 7.37 13.47 5.06
CA ALA A 27 7.00 13.81 3.70
C ALA A 27 7.61 15.17 3.27
N GLN A 28 7.61 16.18 4.14
CA GLN A 28 8.29 17.45 3.86
C GLN A 28 9.80 17.28 3.66
N LEU A 29 10.46 16.47 4.48
CA LEU A 29 11.88 16.16 4.33
C LEU A 29 12.18 15.51 2.98
N MET A 30 11.33 14.55 2.53
CA MET A 30 11.51 13.90 1.23
C MET A 30 11.37 14.89 0.07
N ILE A 31 10.36 15.76 0.11
CA ILE A 31 10.14 16.79 -0.90
C ILE A 31 11.33 17.77 -0.98
N LEU A 32 11.84 18.22 0.16
CA LEU A 32 13.01 19.08 0.23
C LEU A 32 14.26 18.38 -0.31
N SER A 33 14.50 17.12 0.04
CA SER A 33 15.65 16.35 -0.45
C SER A 33 15.58 16.10 -1.95
N ALA A 34 14.37 16.07 -2.52
CA ALA A 34 14.15 15.96 -3.97
C ALA A 34 14.26 17.32 -4.71
N GLY A 35 14.57 18.41 -4.00
CA GLY A 35 14.79 19.73 -4.59
C GLY A 35 13.53 20.57 -4.79
N PHE A 36 12.38 20.15 -4.24
CA PHE A 36 11.16 20.96 -4.25
C PHE A 36 11.14 21.95 -3.08
N ALA A 37 10.38 23.02 -3.23
CA ALA A 37 10.14 23.95 -2.12
C ALA A 37 9.38 23.25 -0.97
N ALA A 38 9.71 23.60 0.27
CA ALA A 38 8.93 23.14 1.41
C ALA A 38 7.49 23.63 1.26
N PRO A 39 6.50 22.75 1.42
CA PRO A 39 5.12 23.21 1.51
C PRO A 39 4.97 24.12 2.74
N GLU A 40 4.02 25.06 2.68
CA GLU A 40 3.60 25.81 3.86
C GLU A 40 3.18 24.87 4.99
N GLU A 41 3.12 25.38 6.22
CA GLU A 41 2.73 24.59 7.40
C GLU A 41 1.41 23.85 7.14
N LYS A 42 1.45 22.52 7.26
CA LYS A 42 0.33 21.63 6.92
C LYS A 42 -0.31 21.13 8.20
N LYS A 43 -1.62 21.28 8.34
CA LYS A 43 -2.33 20.99 9.59
C LYS A 43 -3.55 20.09 9.42
N CYS A 44 -3.90 19.71 8.20
CA CYS A 44 -5.08 18.89 7.93
C CYS A 44 -4.71 17.72 7.01
N HIS A 45 -4.80 16.51 7.54
CA HIS A 45 -4.32 15.30 6.90
C HIS A 45 -5.43 14.28 6.75
N CYS A 46 -5.31 13.39 5.74
CA CYS A 46 -6.25 12.29 5.53
C CYS A 46 -5.49 10.98 5.30
N GLU A 47 -5.97 9.89 5.88
CA GLU A 47 -5.50 8.53 5.60
C GLU A 47 -6.68 7.69 5.10
N LEU A 48 -6.57 7.18 3.87
CA LEU A 48 -7.56 6.32 3.25
C LEU A 48 -7.21 4.85 3.51
N GLY A 49 -8.16 4.10 4.09
CA GLY A 49 -7.94 2.71 4.48
C GLY A 49 -6.93 2.57 5.63
N PHE A 50 -7.15 3.31 6.72
CA PHE A 50 -6.19 3.41 7.83
C PHE A 50 -6.01 2.11 8.64
N GLY A 51 -6.80 1.06 8.39
CA GLY A 51 -6.72 -0.20 9.11
C GLY A 51 -6.99 -0.03 10.61
N GLN A 52 -6.04 -0.44 11.46
CA GLN A 52 -6.15 -0.26 12.91
C GLN A 52 -5.95 1.20 13.36
N GLY A 53 -5.59 2.12 12.46
CA GLY A 53 -5.44 3.53 12.72
C GLY A 53 -4.34 3.90 13.72
N LEU A 54 -3.35 3.01 13.94
CA LEU A 54 -2.28 3.27 14.91
C LEU A 54 -1.39 4.42 14.46
N SER A 55 -0.93 4.40 13.20
CA SER A 55 -0.07 5.45 12.64
C SER A 55 -0.74 6.80 12.67
N LEU A 56 -1.97 6.87 12.16
CA LEU A 56 -2.79 8.09 12.14
C LEU A 56 -2.93 8.70 13.55
N ASN A 57 -3.29 7.89 14.56
CA ASN A 57 -3.43 8.35 15.93
C ASN A 57 -2.11 8.85 16.54
N ILE A 58 -0.99 8.16 16.28
CA ILE A 58 0.34 8.57 16.76
C ILE A 58 0.75 9.90 16.11
N HIS A 59 0.57 10.04 14.79
CA HIS A 59 0.94 11.26 14.09
C HIS A 59 0.09 12.44 14.55
N ALA A 60 -1.24 12.26 14.68
CA ALA A 60 -2.13 13.30 15.19
C ALA A 60 -1.75 13.75 16.62
N ALA A 61 -1.49 12.79 17.53
CA ALA A 61 -1.08 13.11 18.89
C ALA A 61 0.29 13.78 18.97
N ALA A 62 1.22 13.45 18.07
CA ALA A 62 2.58 13.97 18.07
C ALA A 62 2.69 15.38 17.48
N THR A 63 1.89 15.71 16.47
CA THR A 63 1.94 17.00 15.79
C THR A 63 0.89 18.00 16.32
N GLY A 64 -0.19 17.51 16.89
CA GLY A 64 -1.36 18.31 17.24
C GLY A 64 -2.19 18.75 16.02
N ASP A 65 -1.95 18.15 14.86
CA ASP A 65 -2.67 18.43 13.63
C ASP A 65 -3.99 17.65 13.58
N THR A 66 -4.94 18.13 12.78
CA THR A 66 -6.23 17.48 12.57
C THR A 66 -6.10 16.38 11.51
N TRP A 67 -6.55 15.18 11.85
CA TRP A 67 -6.52 14.03 10.97
C TRP A 67 -7.93 13.51 10.66
N TYR A 68 -8.12 13.13 9.43
CA TYR A 68 -9.32 12.46 8.93
C TYR A 68 -8.95 11.11 8.34
N GLY A 69 -9.90 10.19 8.30
CA GLY A 69 -9.67 8.93 7.61
C GLY A 69 -10.91 8.06 7.54
N ASN A 70 -10.89 7.13 6.60
CA ASN A 70 -11.90 6.10 6.49
C ASN A 70 -11.27 4.70 6.50
N ASP A 71 -12.03 3.75 6.99
CA ASP A 71 -11.81 2.32 6.76
C ASP A 71 -13.17 1.65 6.70
N PHE A 72 -13.40 0.78 5.72
CA PHE A 72 -14.72 0.15 5.54
C PHE A 72 -15.05 -0.88 6.63
N ASN A 73 -14.08 -1.27 7.47
CA ASN A 73 -14.27 -2.24 8.55
C ASN A 73 -14.62 -1.55 9.87
N PRO A 74 -15.90 -1.65 10.35
CA PRO A 74 -16.34 -0.97 11.57
C PRO A 74 -15.56 -1.37 12.84
N ALA A 75 -15.02 -2.59 12.87
CA ALA A 75 -14.24 -3.05 14.03
C ALA A 75 -12.90 -2.32 14.13
N GLN A 76 -12.25 -2.06 12.98
CA GLN A 76 -11.02 -1.29 12.90
C GLN A 76 -11.28 0.18 13.28
N VAL A 77 -12.32 0.78 12.74
CA VAL A 77 -12.72 2.15 13.07
C VAL A 77 -13.01 2.30 14.56
N SER A 78 -13.81 1.39 15.15
CA SER A 78 -14.09 1.40 16.58
C SER A 78 -12.83 1.31 17.45
N TYR A 79 -11.84 0.52 17.03
CA TYR A 79 -10.56 0.43 17.71
C TYR A 79 -9.76 1.74 17.61
N ALA A 80 -9.64 2.30 16.40
CA ALA A 80 -8.94 3.56 16.17
C ALA A 80 -9.58 4.73 16.92
N GLN A 81 -10.91 4.81 17.00
CA GLN A 81 -11.64 5.82 17.78
C GLN A 81 -11.38 5.70 19.29
N LYS A 82 -11.18 4.46 19.81
CA LYS A 82 -10.78 4.28 21.23
C LYS A 82 -9.37 4.82 21.48
N LEU A 83 -8.44 4.58 20.56
CA LEU A 83 -7.09 5.15 20.65
C LEU A 83 -7.13 6.68 20.67
N ALA A 84 -7.89 7.29 19.77
CA ALA A 84 -8.08 8.74 19.71
C ALA A 84 -8.63 9.32 21.03
N LYS A 85 -9.64 8.68 21.58
CA LYS A 85 -10.22 9.10 22.86
C LYS A 85 -9.21 9.02 24.03
N ILE A 86 -8.34 8.01 24.03
CA ILE A 86 -7.33 7.83 25.09
C ILE A 86 -6.20 8.84 24.94
N SER A 87 -5.73 9.08 23.72
CA SER A 87 -4.62 10.01 23.43
C SER A 87 -5.03 11.47 23.46
N GLY A 88 -6.32 11.78 23.28
CA GLY A 88 -6.83 13.12 23.06
C GLY A 88 -6.45 13.74 21.71
N ALA A 89 -6.01 12.91 20.75
CA ALA A 89 -5.68 13.35 19.41
C ALA A 89 -6.93 13.86 18.65
N ASP A 90 -6.73 14.90 17.84
CA ASP A 90 -7.81 15.48 17.00
C ASP A 90 -7.94 14.65 15.71
N VAL A 91 -8.77 13.62 15.78
CA VAL A 91 -9.02 12.71 14.66
C VAL A 91 -10.50 12.49 14.39
N HIS A 92 -10.86 12.43 13.11
CA HIS A 92 -12.21 12.22 12.60
C HIS A 92 -12.22 10.95 11.75
N LEU A 93 -12.75 9.84 12.28
CA LEU A 93 -12.66 8.51 11.71
C LEU A 93 -14.04 7.97 11.33
N TYR A 94 -14.16 7.46 10.12
CA TYR A 94 -15.41 7.03 9.51
C TYR A 94 -15.32 5.57 9.04
N ASP A 95 -16.40 4.81 9.23
CA ASP A 95 -16.59 3.45 8.72
C ASP A 95 -17.20 3.41 7.31
N ASP A 96 -16.82 4.40 6.50
CA ASP A 96 -17.31 4.57 5.14
C ASP A 96 -16.50 3.74 4.14
N SER A 97 -17.15 3.25 3.08
CA SER A 97 -16.47 2.83 1.85
C SER A 97 -15.76 4.02 1.18
N PHE A 98 -14.91 3.78 0.18
CA PHE A 98 -14.31 4.90 -0.57
C PHE A 98 -15.36 5.71 -1.34
N GLU A 99 -16.43 5.07 -1.83
CA GLU A 99 -17.56 5.72 -2.48
C GLU A 99 -18.31 6.65 -1.52
N ASP A 100 -18.70 6.12 -0.34
CA ASP A 100 -19.42 6.90 0.68
C ASP A 100 -18.56 8.05 1.20
N PHE A 101 -17.26 7.81 1.42
CA PHE A 101 -16.34 8.84 1.89
C PHE A 101 -16.14 9.96 0.86
N LEU A 102 -16.07 9.62 -0.43
CA LEU A 102 -16.07 10.60 -1.53
C LEU A 102 -17.36 11.45 -1.53
N ALA A 103 -18.50 10.82 -1.26
CA ALA A 103 -19.82 11.50 -1.28
C ALA A 103 -20.04 12.46 -0.09
N ARG A 104 -19.21 12.42 0.95
CA ARG A 104 -19.33 13.30 2.13
C ARG A 104 -19.14 14.75 1.78
N ARG A 105 -20.00 15.61 2.31
CA ARG A 105 -19.95 17.05 2.11
C ARG A 105 -19.32 17.82 3.28
N ASP A 106 -19.15 17.16 4.41
CA ASP A 106 -18.62 17.71 5.67
C ASP A 106 -17.10 17.58 5.80
N LEU A 107 -16.42 17.01 4.81
CA LEU A 107 -14.96 16.91 4.79
C LEU A 107 -14.30 18.20 4.31
N PRO A 108 -13.19 18.62 4.96
CA PRO A 108 -12.40 19.76 4.51
C PRO A 108 -11.58 19.43 3.24
N GLN A 109 -10.78 20.39 2.78
CA GLN A 109 -9.65 20.11 1.90
C GLN A 109 -8.41 19.75 2.72
N PHE A 110 -7.61 18.82 2.22
CA PHE A 110 -6.47 18.24 2.92
C PHE A 110 -5.14 18.79 2.39
N ASP A 111 -4.18 18.92 3.28
CA ASP A 111 -2.80 19.21 2.93
C ASP A 111 -2.05 17.96 2.48
N THR A 112 -2.38 16.81 3.10
CA THR A 112 -1.86 15.50 2.67
C THR A 112 -2.98 14.47 2.62
N ILE A 113 -2.89 13.55 1.64
CA ILE A 113 -3.75 12.37 1.55
C ILE A 113 -2.82 11.15 1.45
N ASN A 114 -2.98 10.20 2.35
CA ASN A 114 -2.10 9.05 2.50
C ASN A 114 -2.83 7.73 2.21
N LEU A 115 -2.18 6.85 1.44
CA LEU A 115 -2.64 5.50 1.14
C LEU A 115 -1.50 4.52 1.39
N HIS A 116 -1.50 3.89 2.56
CA HIS A 116 -0.48 2.89 2.90
C HIS A 116 -1.02 1.47 2.76
N GLY A 117 -0.43 0.69 1.86
CA GLY A 117 -0.82 -0.70 1.65
C GLY A 117 -2.25 -0.90 1.14
N ILE A 118 -2.79 0.03 0.34
CA ILE A 118 -4.17 -0.02 -0.17
C ILE A 118 -4.21 -0.28 -1.67
N TRP A 119 -3.42 0.44 -2.46
CA TRP A 119 -3.58 0.53 -3.91
C TRP A 119 -3.54 -0.81 -4.64
N SER A 120 -2.68 -1.72 -4.21
CA SER A 120 -2.56 -3.06 -4.83
C SER A 120 -3.66 -4.04 -4.43
N TRP A 121 -4.45 -3.74 -3.41
CA TRP A 121 -5.45 -4.65 -2.82
C TRP A 121 -6.91 -4.28 -3.10
N ILE A 122 -7.14 -3.20 -3.83
CA ILE A 122 -8.47 -2.72 -4.19
C ILE A 122 -8.75 -2.91 -5.68
N ASN A 123 -10.05 -3.01 -6.03
CA ASN A 123 -10.50 -3.10 -7.40
C ASN A 123 -10.38 -1.76 -8.15
N ASN A 124 -10.58 -1.76 -9.46
CA ASN A 124 -10.44 -0.55 -10.28
C ASN A 124 -11.51 0.51 -9.95
N GLU A 125 -12.70 0.12 -9.54
CA GLU A 125 -13.76 1.03 -9.16
C GLU A 125 -13.36 1.86 -7.93
N ASN A 126 -12.86 1.20 -6.88
CA ASN A 126 -12.32 1.85 -5.70
C ASN A 126 -11.12 2.78 -6.02
N LYS A 127 -10.25 2.39 -6.96
CA LYS A 127 -9.17 3.27 -7.43
C LYS A 127 -9.72 4.56 -8.06
N HIS A 128 -10.81 4.46 -8.84
CA HIS A 128 -11.46 5.64 -9.41
C HIS A 128 -12.07 6.54 -8.34
N PHE A 129 -12.74 5.98 -7.33
CA PHE A 129 -13.25 6.78 -6.20
C PHE A 129 -12.13 7.52 -5.47
N ILE A 130 -11.01 6.86 -5.23
CA ILE A 130 -9.83 7.48 -4.60
C ILE A 130 -9.26 8.61 -5.46
N VAL A 131 -9.09 8.40 -6.78
CA VAL A 131 -8.58 9.45 -7.68
C VAL A 131 -9.51 10.67 -7.69
N HIS A 132 -10.83 10.45 -7.71
CA HIS A 132 -11.81 11.53 -7.62
C HIS A 132 -11.75 12.24 -6.25
N PHE A 133 -11.60 11.48 -5.16
CA PHE A 133 -11.45 12.05 -3.82
C PHE A 133 -10.21 12.95 -3.72
N ILE A 134 -9.07 12.47 -4.21
CA ILE A 134 -7.83 13.26 -4.25
C ILE A 134 -8.03 14.55 -5.05
N ARG A 135 -8.58 14.45 -6.26
CA ARG A 135 -8.83 15.62 -7.12
C ARG A 135 -9.71 16.68 -6.46
N ASP A 136 -10.74 16.22 -5.71
CA ASP A 136 -11.76 17.13 -5.16
C ASP A 136 -11.36 17.65 -3.76
N ARG A 137 -10.49 16.94 -3.04
CA ARG A 137 -10.18 17.21 -1.63
C ARG A 137 -8.74 17.60 -1.33
N LEU A 138 -7.80 17.37 -2.24
CA LEU A 138 -6.42 17.81 -2.04
C LEU A 138 -6.30 19.30 -2.34
N LYS A 139 -5.66 20.04 -1.44
CA LYS A 139 -5.34 21.45 -1.67
C LYS A 139 -4.30 21.60 -2.80
N PRO A 140 -4.29 22.72 -3.53
CA PRO A 140 -3.17 23.02 -4.44
C PRO A 140 -1.83 23.01 -3.69
N GLY A 141 -0.82 22.32 -4.25
CA GLY A 141 0.46 22.12 -3.58
C GLY A 141 0.43 21.08 -2.45
N GLY A 142 -0.69 20.37 -2.27
CA GLY A 142 -0.82 19.24 -1.34
C GLY A 142 0.00 18.03 -1.78
N LEU A 143 0.23 17.10 -0.86
CA LEU A 143 1.01 15.87 -1.11
C LEU A 143 0.12 14.63 -1.03
N VAL A 144 0.39 13.67 -1.91
CA VAL A 144 -0.21 12.34 -1.85
C VAL A 144 0.90 11.31 -1.63
N TYR A 145 0.77 10.51 -0.60
CA TYR A 145 1.60 9.33 -0.38
C TYR A 145 0.84 8.08 -0.82
N VAL A 146 1.47 7.27 -1.67
CA VAL A 146 0.90 5.97 -2.09
C VAL A 146 1.96 4.90 -2.00
N SER A 147 1.73 3.86 -1.19
CA SER A 147 2.51 2.62 -1.28
C SER A 147 1.75 1.55 -2.05
N TYR A 148 2.47 0.81 -2.87
CA TYR A 148 1.91 -0.23 -3.73
C TYR A 148 2.95 -1.30 -4.07
N ASN A 149 2.48 -2.44 -4.52
CA ASN A 149 3.35 -3.51 -5.01
C ASN A 149 3.71 -3.27 -6.47
N THR A 150 5.01 -3.15 -6.77
CA THR A 150 5.49 -2.97 -8.14
C THR A 150 5.53 -4.29 -8.92
N THR A 151 5.17 -4.25 -10.20
CA THR A 151 5.23 -5.42 -11.07
C THR A 151 6.65 -6.00 -11.15
N PRO A 152 7.74 -5.21 -11.37
CA PRO A 152 9.09 -5.77 -11.38
C PRO A 152 9.45 -6.53 -10.11
N GLY A 153 9.12 -5.98 -8.93
CA GLY A 153 9.42 -6.60 -7.63
C GLY A 153 8.64 -7.89 -7.36
N TRP A 154 7.50 -8.10 -8.02
CA TRP A 154 6.65 -9.26 -7.83
C TRP A 154 6.68 -10.29 -8.95
N THR A 155 7.25 -9.96 -10.12
CA THR A 155 7.19 -10.81 -11.33
C THR A 155 7.61 -12.26 -11.06
N GLY A 156 8.72 -12.47 -10.37
CA GLY A 156 9.20 -13.81 -10.06
C GLY A 156 8.32 -14.61 -9.09
N PHE A 157 7.51 -13.93 -8.25
CA PHE A 157 6.65 -14.59 -7.27
C PHE A 157 5.19 -14.74 -7.71
N LEU A 158 4.78 -14.09 -8.81
CA LEU A 158 3.39 -14.11 -9.28
C LEU A 158 2.86 -15.52 -9.52
N ALA A 159 3.62 -16.38 -10.20
CA ALA A 159 3.23 -17.75 -10.48
C ALA A 159 3.09 -18.57 -9.19
N VAL A 160 3.99 -18.38 -8.23
CA VAL A 160 3.97 -19.04 -6.92
C VAL A 160 2.75 -18.62 -6.11
N ARG A 161 2.48 -17.29 -6.04
CA ARG A 161 1.30 -16.76 -5.37
C ARG A 161 0.01 -17.29 -5.98
N ASN A 162 -0.10 -17.30 -7.31
CA ASN A 162 -1.27 -17.85 -7.99
C ASN A 162 -1.48 -19.32 -7.66
N LEU A 163 -0.43 -20.13 -7.66
CA LEU A 163 -0.49 -21.55 -7.31
C LEU A 163 -0.93 -21.77 -5.85
N MET A 164 -0.40 -20.97 -4.91
CA MET A 164 -0.82 -21.02 -3.50
C MET A 164 -2.31 -20.68 -3.34
N ASN A 165 -2.79 -19.64 -4.02
CA ASN A 165 -4.20 -19.27 -4.00
C ASN A 165 -5.11 -20.34 -4.61
N LEU A 166 -4.70 -20.92 -5.73
CA LEU A 166 -5.42 -22.02 -6.37
C LEU A 166 -5.53 -23.22 -5.40
N HIS A 167 -4.43 -23.63 -4.78
CA HIS A 167 -4.42 -24.72 -3.80
C HIS A 167 -5.33 -24.41 -2.60
N ALA A 168 -5.21 -23.23 -2.01
CA ALA A 168 -6.02 -22.81 -0.87
C ALA A 168 -7.53 -22.81 -1.15
N ASN A 169 -7.91 -22.50 -2.40
CA ASN A 169 -9.32 -22.42 -2.81
C ASN A 169 -9.90 -23.74 -3.32
N THR A 170 -9.07 -24.66 -3.81
CA THR A 170 -9.56 -25.88 -4.46
C THR A 170 -9.22 -27.18 -3.69
N ALA A 171 -8.08 -27.23 -3.01
CA ALA A 171 -7.60 -28.43 -2.33
C ALA A 171 -7.89 -28.46 -0.81
N SER A 172 -8.29 -27.33 -0.23
CA SER A 172 -8.65 -27.27 1.19
C SER A 172 -10.05 -27.83 1.45
N PRO A 173 -10.29 -28.50 2.58
CA PRO A 173 -11.61 -28.97 2.96
C PRO A 173 -12.62 -27.81 3.03
N LYS A 174 -13.89 -28.08 2.68
CA LYS A 174 -14.98 -27.10 2.83
C LYS A 174 -15.10 -26.70 4.31
N GLY A 175 -15.08 -25.39 4.58
CA GLY A 175 -15.15 -24.84 5.94
C GLY A 175 -13.83 -24.83 6.71
N ALA A 176 -12.70 -25.19 6.09
CA ALA A 176 -11.40 -25.02 6.71
C ALA A 176 -11.13 -23.56 7.04
N SER A 177 -10.52 -23.30 8.22
CA SER A 177 -10.11 -21.95 8.61
C SER A 177 -9.10 -21.36 7.63
N ILE A 178 -9.05 -20.04 7.56
CA ILE A 178 -8.06 -19.33 6.71
C ILE A 178 -6.63 -19.72 7.10
N ASP A 179 -6.32 -19.87 8.39
CA ASP A 179 -5.02 -20.31 8.89
C ASP A 179 -4.63 -21.71 8.32
N HIS A 180 -5.56 -22.66 8.34
CA HIS A 180 -5.31 -24.00 7.77
C HIS A 180 -5.06 -23.91 6.26
N ARG A 181 -5.86 -23.14 5.52
CA ARG A 181 -5.74 -22.97 4.07
C ARG A 181 -4.40 -22.36 3.69
N VAL A 182 -3.97 -21.31 4.40
CA VAL A 182 -2.68 -20.62 4.20
C VAL A 182 -1.53 -21.57 4.45
N LYS A 183 -1.51 -22.26 5.59
CA LYS A 183 -0.45 -23.22 5.95
C LYS A 183 -0.34 -24.39 4.96
N SER A 184 -1.47 -24.94 4.57
CA SER A 184 -1.54 -26.02 3.57
C SER A 184 -1.00 -25.58 2.22
N ALA A 185 -1.36 -24.41 1.75
CA ALA A 185 -0.89 -23.86 0.47
C ALA A 185 0.63 -23.56 0.48
N LEU A 186 1.14 -23.01 1.58
CA LEU A 186 2.59 -22.80 1.75
C LEU A 186 3.37 -24.11 1.78
N GLN A 187 2.86 -25.12 2.49
CA GLN A 187 3.52 -26.43 2.53
C GLN A 187 3.52 -27.07 1.15
N PHE A 188 2.39 -27.06 0.45
CA PHE A 188 2.30 -27.57 -0.93
C PHE A 188 3.30 -26.89 -1.87
N ALA A 189 3.42 -25.56 -1.82
CA ALA A 189 4.38 -24.83 -2.64
C ALA A 189 5.83 -25.22 -2.29
N ALA A 190 6.13 -25.42 -1.01
CA ALA A 190 7.47 -25.84 -0.58
C ALA A 190 7.81 -27.25 -1.02
N ASP A 191 6.89 -28.21 -0.89
CA ASP A 191 7.08 -29.60 -1.34
C ASP A 191 7.31 -29.63 -2.85
N LEU A 192 6.57 -28.84 -3.62
CA LEU A 192 6.82 -28.69 -5.06
C LEU A 192 8.22 -28.14 -5.33
N PHE A 193 8.67 -27.13 -4.58
CA PHE A 193 9.99 -26.50 -4.78
C PHE A 193 11.14 -27.45 -4.46
N ASP A 194 10.94 -28.36 -3.53
CA ASP A 194 11.92 -29.38 -3.17
C ASP A 194 12.11 -30.42 -4.29
N THR A 195 11.16 -30.57 -5.22
CA THR A 195 11.34 -31.36 -6.46
C THR A 195 12.24 -30.67 -7.50
N ASN A 196 12.70 -29.42 -7.24
CA ASN A 196 13.52 -28.62 -8.14
C ASN A 196 12.91 -28.41 -9.54
N PRO A 197 11.68 -27.88 -9.64
CA PRO A 197 11.00 -27.70 -10.91
C PRO A 197 11.73 -26.66 -11.79
N HIS A 198 11.48 -26.71 -13.09
CA HIS A 198 12.15 -25.84 -14.07
C HIS A 198 12.00 -24.34 -13.71
N TYR A 199 10.82 -23.94 -13.27
CA TYR A 199 10.54 -22.54 -12.86
C TYR A 199 11.51 -22.07 -11.78
N MET A 200 11.82 -22.91 -10.78
CA MET A 200 12.69 -22.52 -9.67
C MET A 200 14.16 -22.41 -10.07
N ARG A 201 14.58 -23.14 -11.10
CA ARG A 201 15.93 -22.99 -11.66
C ARG A 201 16.12 -21.64 -12.35
N LEU A 202 15.05 -21.08 -12.92
CA LEU A 202 15.06 -19.76 -13.55
C LEU A 202 14.86 -18.61 -12.53
N HIS A 203 14.24 -18.91 -11.37
CA HIS A 203 13.90 -17.95 -10.32
C HIS A 203 14.40 -18.40 -8.95
N PRO A 204 15.72 -18.51 -8.72
CA PRO A 204 16.28 -19.09 -7.49
C PRO A 204 15.94 -18.29 -6.22
N ASN A 205 15.73 -16.99 -6.34
CA ASN A 205 15.40 -16.11 -5.21
C ASN A 205 14.02 -16.42 -4.62
N GLU A 206 13.10 -17.01 -5.39
CA GLU A 206 11.74 -17.27 -4.95
C GLU A 206 11.66 -18.38 -3.90
N LYS A 207 12.60 -19.33 -3.91
CA LYS A 207 12.73 -20.35 -2.86
C LYS A 207 13.07 -19.71 -1.50
N ALA A 208 13.99 -18.76 -1.49
CA ALA A 208 14.34 -18.02 -0.27
C ALA A 208 13.18 -17.19 0.25
N LYS A 209 12.44 -16.52 -0.64
CA LYS A 209 11.23 -15.78 -0.31
C LYS A 209 10.17 -16.71 0.33
N LEU A 210 9.85 -17.84 -0.30
CA LEU A 210 8.88 -18.80 0.26
C LEU A 210 9.31 -19.32 1.63
N SER A 211 10.61 -19.60 1.83
CA SER A 211 11.13 -20.03 3.13
C SER A 211 10.92 -18.99 4.24
N LYS A 212 11.10 -17.71 3.94
CA LYS A 212 10.81 -16.62 4.88
C LYS A 212 9.31 -16.55 5.22
N LEU A 213 8.43 -16.76 4.23
CA LEU A 213 6.98 -16.74 4.46
C LEU A 213 6.53 -17.82 5.44
N LYS A 214 7.16 -18.97 5.49
CA LYS A 214 6.82 -20.04 6.46
C LYS A 214 6.96 -19.60 7.92
N SER A 215 7.80 -18.62 8.22
CA SER A 215 7.99 -18.09 9.57
C SER A 215 7.09 -16.87 9.88
N SER A 216 6.31 -16.41 8.92
CA SER A 216 5.43 -15.25 9.07
C SER A 216 4.10 -15.63 9.72
N ALA A 217 3.47 -14.67 10.39
CA ALA A 217 2.15 -14.87 11.00
C ALA A 217 1.09 -15.15 9.91
N SER A 218 0.19 -16.10 10.16
CA SER A 218 -0.87 -16.44 9.21
C SER A 218 -1.80 -15.27 8.90
N SER A 219 -2.01 -14.35 9.84
CA SER A 219 -2.77 -13.10 9.61
C SER A 219 -2.12 -12.24 8.53
N TYR A 220 -0.82 -11.98 8.66
CA TYR A 220 -0.05 -11.27 7.65
C TYR A 220 -0.14 -11.94 6.28
N LEU A 221 0.09 -13.25 6.24
CA LEU A 221 0.05 -14.02 4.99
C LEU A 221 -1.33 -14.00 4.33
N ALA A 222 -2.40 -14.11 5.11
CA ALA A 222 -3.77 -14.07 4.60
C ALA A 222 -4.04 -12.75 3.87
N HIS A 223 -3.65 -11.63 4.45
CA HIS A 223 -3.87 -10.32 3.85
C HIS A 223 -2.95 -10.03 2.66
N GLU A 224 -1.66 -10.38 2.75
CA GLU A 224 -0.67 -10.05 1.71
C GLU A 224 -0.72 -10.99 0.49
N TYR A 225 -1.00 -12.28 0.71
CA TYR A 225 -0.82 -13.28 -0.34
C TYR A 225 -2.12 -13.96 -0.77
N PHE A 226 -3.20 -13.89 0.01
CA PHE A 226 -4.43 -14.64 -0.25
C PHE A 226 -5.67 -13.77 -0.51
N ASN A 227 -5.53 -12.45 -0.57
CA ASN A 227 -6.59 -11.58 -1.05
C ASN A 227 -6.94 -11.88 -2.50
N GLN A 228 -8.23 -11.85 -2.84
CA GLN A 228 -8.72 -12.07 -4.20
C GLN A 228 -8.40 -10.87 -5.10
N SER A 229 -8.73 -9.66 -4.63
CA SER A 229 -8.34 -8.42 -5.31
C SER A 229 -6.92 -8.06 -4.91
N TRP A 230 -5.97 -8.39 -5.78
CA TRP A 230 -4.57 -8.02 -5.60
C TRP A 230 -3.89 -7.95 -6.97
N THR A 231 -3.31 -6.80 -7.28
CA THR A 231 -2.64 -6.56 -8.56
C THR A 231 -1.43 -5.66 -8.36
N PRO A 232 -0.20 -6.16 -8.55
CA PRO A 232 0.95 -5.30 -8.68
C PRO A 232 0.86 -4.52 -10.00
N ILE A 233 1.35 -3.32 -10.01
CA ILE A 233 1.29 -2.42 -11.16
C ILE A 233 2.67 -1.84 -11.47
N PHE A 234 2.84 -1.32 -12.68
CA PHE A 234 3.99 -0.52 -13.04
C PHE A 234 3.87 0.90 -12.48
N PHE A 235 5.00 1.60 -12.30
CA PHE A 235 5.01 3.01 -11.91
C PHE A 235 4.22 3.87 -12.91
N SER A 236 4.41 3.63 -14.20
CA SER A 236 3.69 4.33 -15.27
C SER A 236 2.17 4.18 -15.18
N ASP A 237 1.65 3.02 -14.77
CA ASP A 237 0.21 2.81 -14.57
C ASP A 237 -0.31 3.68 -13.42
N LEU A 238 0.40 3.71 -12.28
CA LEU A 238 0.04 4.56 -11.15
C LEU A 238 0.09 6.04 -11.54
N HIS A 239 1.18 6.47 -12.19
CA HIS A 239 1.35 7.85 -12.65
C HIS A 239 0.19 8.28 -13.57
N ASN A 240 -0.17 7.45 -14.56
CA ASN A 240 -1.27 7.72 -15.48
C ASN A 240 -2.62 7.85 -14.76
N MET A 241 -2.89 7.02 -13.75
CA MET A 241 -4.13 7.10 -12.98
C MET A 241 -4.17 8.37 -12.11
N LEU A 242 -3.08 8.71 -11.44
CA LEU A 242 -2.99 9.87 -10.55
C LEU A 242 -2.93 11.21 -11.30
N SER A 243 -2.42 11.22 -12.54
CA SER A 243 -2.43 12.41 -13.41
C SER A 243 -3.85 12.92 -13.70
N ALA A 244 -4.87 12.05 -13.64
CA ALA A 244 -6.27 12.46 -13.73
C ALA A 244 -6.73 13.33 -12.54
N ALA A 245 -6.03 13.25 -11.40
CA ALA A 245 -6.19 14.15 -10.26
C ALA A 245 -5.24 15.36 -10.31
N LYS A 246 -4.57 15.61 -11.44
CA LYS A 246 -3.58 16.69 -11.64
C LYS A 246 -2.36 16.57 -10.72
N LEU A 247 -1.93 15.35 -10.43
CA LEU A 247 -0.73 15.07 -9.67
C LEU A 247 0.43 14.76 -10.61
N ASP A 248 1.61 15.24 -10.22
CA ASP A 248 2.89 14.86 -10.80
C ASP A 248 3.72 14.09 -9.76
N PHE A 249 4.56 13.18 -10.23
CA PHE A 249 5.49 12.47 -9.38
C PHE A 249 6.58 13.41 -8.85
N ALA A 250 6.76 13.43 -7.55
CA ALA A 250 7.78 14.25 -6.92
C ALA A 250 9.03 13.43 -6.57
N CYS A 251 8.88 12.35 -5.80
CA CYS A 251 9.99 11.52 -5.36
C CYS A 251 9.48 10.23 -4.68
N SER A 252 10.40 9.28 -4.46
CA SER A 252 10.14 8.17 -3.56
C SER A 252 9.98 8.65 -2.11
N ALA A 253 9.15 7.97 -1.32
CA ALA A 253 9.06 8.18 0.12
C ALA A 253 10.16 7.45 0.91
N THR A 254 11.08 6.74 0.25
CA THR A 254 12.20 6.06 0.88
C THR A 254 13.46 6.91 0.74
N ALA A 255 13.95 7.48 1.85
CA ALA A 255 15.08 8.41 1.84
C ALA A 255 16.34 7.85 1.14
N SER A 256 16.64 6.55 1.33
CA SER A 256 17.80 5.90 0.71
C SER A 256 17.70 5.85 -0.83
N GLU A 257 16.51 5.85 -1.40
CA GLU A 257 16.29 5.81 -2.86
C GLU A 257 16.62 7.13 -3.55
N HIS A 258 16.75 8.22 -2.79
CA HIS A 258 17.20 9.52 -3.32
C HIS A 258 18.72 9.59 -3.54
N ILE A 259 19.46 8.60 -3.07
CA ILE A 259 20.94 8.60 -3.11
C ILE A 259 21.41 7.68 -4.24
N ASP A 260 21.55 8.23 -5.43
CA ASP A 260 21.97 7.49 -6.62
C ASP A 260 23.32 6.79 -6.44
N GLU A 261 24.23 7.36 -5.64
CA GLU A 261 25.53 6.79 -5.31
C GLU A 261 25.45 5.45 -4.57
N VAL A 262 24.36 5.23 -3.82
CA VAL A 262 24.11 3.99 -3.07
C VAL A 262 23.37 2.96 -3.92
N ASN A 263 22.45 3.41 -4.78
CA ASN A 263 21.51 2.53 -5.47
C ASN A 263 21.95 2.16 -6.89
N LEU A 264 22.77 3.00 -7.53
CA LEU A 264 23.09 2.90 -8.96
C LEU A 264 24.60 2.86 -9.20
N THR A 265 25.02 2.02 -10.12
CA THR A 265 26.39 2.08 -10.66
C THR A 265 26.58 3.33 -11.52
N ALA A 266 27.84 3.73 -11.77
CA ALA A 266 28.14 4.86 -12.65
C ALA A 266 27.50 4.69 -14.04
N GLN A 267 27.56 3.48 -14.61
CA GLN A 267 26.96 3.17 -15.91
C GLN A 267 25.43 3.31 -15.90
N GLN A 268 24.75 2.88 -14.83
CA GLN A 268 23.30 3.06 -14.69
C GLN A 268 22.92 4.53 -14.58
N LYS A 269 23.67 5.32 -13.81
CA LYS A 269 23.46 6.78 -13.71
C LYS A 269 23.63 7.48 -15.07
N GLU A 270 24.70 7.17 -15.81
CA GLU A 270 24.90 7.69 -17.15
C GLU A 270 23.76 7.33 -18.10
N PHE A 271 23.31 6.08 -18.07
CA PHE A 271 22.18 5.64 -18.90
C PHE A 271 20.88 6.38 -18.53
N LEU A 272 20.52 6.43 -17.26
CA LEU A 272 19.30 7.11 -16.80
C LEU A 272 19.33 8.63 -17.12
N ALA A 273 20.49 9.26 -17.10
CA ALA A 273 20.66 10.67 -17.47
C ALA A 273 20.35 10.94 -18.95
N THR A 274 20.42 9.93 -19.83
CA THR A 274 20.03 10.07 -21.25
C THR A 274 18.52 10.06 -21.48
N ILE A 275 17.72 9.66 -20.46
CA ILE A 275 16.28 9.51 -20.59
C ILE A 275 15.59 10.83 -20.26
N GLU A 276 15.07 11.51 -21.27
CA GLU A 276 14.38 12.80 -21.11
C GLU A 276 13.02 12.66 -20.42
N ASN A 277 12.26 11.62 -20.78
CA ASN A 277 10.94 11.41 -20.22
C ASN A 277 11.04 10.92 -18.76
N PRO A 278 10.51 11.68 -17.77
CA PRO A 278 10.65 11.33 -16.35
C PRO A 278 9.93 10.01 -15.98
N VAL A 279 8.81 9.71 -16.62
CA VAL A 279 8.06 8.46 -16.35
C VAL A 279 8.86 7.25 -16.83
N VAL A 280 9.45 7.32 -18.03
CA VAL A 280 10.31 6.25 -18.55
C VAL A 280 11.56 6.09 -17.68
N ARG A 281 12.12 7.20 -17.20
CA ARG A 281 13.29 7.16 -16.31
C ARG A 281 12.99 6.47 -14.98
N GLU A 282 11.90 6.82 -14.32
CA GLU A 282 11.51 6.19 -13.05
C GLU A 282 11.11 4.71 -13.24
N GLU A 283 10.38 4.37 -14.29
CA GLU A 283 10.07 2.99 -14.64
C GLU A 283 11.35 2.17 -14.88
N SER A 284 12.37 2.78 -15.49
CA SER A 284 13.68 2.12 -15.72
C SER A 284 14.48 1.93 -14.42
N ARG A 285 14.25 2.75 -13.40
CA ARG A 285 14.88 2.58 -12.07
C ARG A 285 14.33 1.37 -11.32
N ASP A 286 13.11 0.98 -11.58
CA ASP A 286 12.45 -0.20 -10.97
C ASP A 286 13.00 -1.54 -11.47
N LEU A 287 13.74 -1.52 -12.59
CA LEU A 287 14.34 -2.71 -13.23
C LEU A 287 15.80 -2.92 -12.83
#